data_9da47588c6a46c113ea24096918e7cb2
#
_entry.id   9da47588c6a46c113ea24096918e7cb2
#
_cell.length_a   1.000
_cell.length_b   1.000
_cell.length_c   1.000
_cell.angle_alpha   90.00
_cell.angle_beta   90.00
_cell.angle_gamma   90.00
#
_symmetry.space_group_name_H-M   'P 1'
#
loop_
_entity.id
_entity.type
_entity.pdbx_description
1 polymer ?
#
loop_
_entity_poly.entity_id
_entity_poly.type
_entity_poly.pdbx_seq_one_letter_code
_entity_poly.pdbx_strand_id
1 'polypeptide(L)'
;AVEKGLRESCLHGVLAGYPVVFLKATLVDGSYHPVDSSEIAFKLAANLAFKAALPEAKPVLMEPIGELKVTVPDNYVGDVMGDLNKRRGRVMGMNPTGDGETVLEAEVPMAEMMSYAIDLRSMTQSRGTFTFNFVRYEDCPAAAQEKAIAAAKALAEAE
;
A
#
# COMPACT_ATOMS: atom_id res chain seq x y z
N ALA A 1 -14.65 -26.22 3.48
CA ALA A 1 -14.22 -26.08 2.07
C ALA A 1 -14.43 -24.65 1.57
N VAL A 2 -15.62 -24.06 1.80
CA VAL A 2 -15.94 -22.67 1.39
C VAL A 2 -15.01 -21.68 2.08
N GLU A 3 -14.76 -21.79 3.38
CA GLU A 3 -13.83 -20.91 4.11
C GLU A 3 -12.41 -21.01 3.53
N LYS A 4 -11.92 -22.22 3.27
CA LYS A 4 -10.61 -22.41 2.65
C LYS A 4 -10.55 -21.75 1.28
N GLY A 5 -11.57 -21.93 0.43
CA GLY A 5 -11.66 -21.31 -0.88
C GLY A 5 -11.66 -19.78 -0.82
N LEU A 6 -12.39 -19.18 0.12
CA LEU A 6 -12.41 -17.73 0.33
C LEU A 6 -11.06 -17.20 0.83
N ARG A 7 -10.42 -17.90 1.77
CA ARG A 7 -9.07 -17.50 2.27
C ARG A 7 -8.03 -17.55 1.15
N GLU A 8 -8.03 -18.57 0.32
CA GLU A 8 -7.17 -18.67 -0.86
C GLU A 8 -7.47 -17.55 -1.86
N SER A 9 -8.75 -17.22 -2.08
CA SER A 9 -9.15 -16.14 -2.98
C SER A 9 -8.72 -14.76 -2.48
N CYS A 10 -8.69 -14.53 -1.17
CA CYS A 10 -8.23 -13.26 -0.58
C CYS A 10 -6.74 -12.97 -0.81
N LEU A 11 -5.94 -13.96 -1.19
CA LEU A 11 -4.53 -13.75 -1.50
C LEU A 11 -4.32 -12.92 -2.78
N HIS A 12 -5.30 -12.92 -3.68
CA HIS A 12 -5.25 -12.25 -4.97
C HIS A 12 -6.52 -11.43 -5.22
N GLY A 13 -6.48 -10.16 -4.84
CA GLY A 13 -7.59 -9.23 -5.05
C GLY A 13 -7.82 -8.85 -6.51
N VAL A 14 -9.04 -8.39 -6.80
CA VAL A 14 -9.51 -8.14 -8.18
C VAL A 14 -8.97 -6.83 -8.81
N LEU A 15 -8.47 -5.89 -8.02
CA LEU A 15 -7.99 -4.60 -8.54
C LEU A 15 -6.58 -4.69 -9.13
N ALA A 16 -5.62 -5.15 -8.34
CA ALA A 16 -4.21 -5.19 -8.72
C ALA A 16 -3.49 -6.44 -8.21
N GLY A 17 -4.22 -7.50 -7.84
CA GLY A 17 -3.66 -8.76 -7.38
C GLY A 17 -3.12 -8.75 -5.94
N TYR A 18 -3.19 -7.64 -5.22
CA TYR A 18 -2.77 -7.57 -3.82
C TYR A 18 -3.75 -8.32 -2.89
N PRO A 19 -3.27 -8.83 -1.73
CA PRO A 19 -4.15 -9.49 -0.78
C PRO A 19 -5.30 -8.60 -0.31
N VAL A 20 -6.48 -9.21 -0.16
CA VAL A 20 -7.68 -8.53 0.35
C VAL A 20 -7.73 -8.64 1.86
N VAL A 21 -7.94 -7.51 2.54
CA VAL A 21 -8.08 -7.40 3.99
C VAL A 21 -9.38 -6.70 4.36
N PHE A 22 -9.78 -6.78 5.61
CA PHE A 22 -11.01 -6.15 6.12
C PHE A 22 -12.29 -6.58 5.40
N LEU A 23 -12.34 -7.85 4.95
CA LEU A 23 -13.49 -8.47 4.35
C LEU A 23 -14.24 -9.33 5.37
N LYS A 24 -15.56 -9.21 5.40
CA LYS A 24 -16.44 -10.15 6.09
C LYS A 24 -17.26 -10.91 5.05
N ALA A 25 -17.06 -12.22 4.95
CA ALA A 25 -17.89 -13.10 4.15
C ALA A 25 -18.85 -13.87 5.04
N THR A 26 -20.12 -13.98 4.64
CA THR A 26 -21.14 -14.75 5.35
C THR A 26 -21.76 -15.74 4.38
N LEU A 27 -21.61 -17.02 4.67
CA LEU A 27 -22.30 -18.08 3.94
C LEU A 27 -23.76 -18.14 4.42
N VAL A 28 -24.69 -17.82 3.53
CA VAL A 28 -26.12 -17.74 3.86
C VAL A 28 -26.89 -18.96 3.38
N ASP A 29 -26.45 -19.60 2.29
CA ASP A 29 -27.09 -20.76 1.71
C ASP A 29 -26.14 -21.56 0.82
N GLY A 30 -26.50 -22.81 0.50
CA GLY A 30 -25.79 -23.70 -0.40
C GLY A 30 -26.57 -24.97 -0.68
N SER A 31 -26.24 -25.64 -1.77
CA SER A 31 -26.82 -26.94 -2.11
C SER A 31 -25.72 -27.99 -2.20
N TYR A 32 -26.12 -29.24 -1.95
CA TYR A 32 -25.24 -30.39 -1.99
C TYR A 32 -25.81 -31.48 -2.86
N HIS A 33 -24.99 -32.03 -3.77
CA HIS A 33 -25.30 -33.16 -4.59
C HIS A 33 -24.22 -34.23 -4.43
N PRO A 34 -24.59 -35.51 -4.08
CA PRO A 34 -23.61 -36.55 -3.76
C PRO A 34 -22.56 -36.82 -4.84
N VAL A 35 -22.90 -36.56 -6.11
CA VAL A 35 -22.01 -36.83 -7.27
C VAL A 35 -21.07 -35.65 -7.55
N ASP A 36 -21.54 -34.39 -7.37
CA ASP A 36 -20.85 -33.18 -7.85
C ASP A 36 -20.27 -32.35 -6.73
N SER A 37 -20.59 -32.64 -5.47
CA SER A 37 -20.19 -31.81 -4.32
C SER A 37 -18.97 -32.41 -3.63
N SER A 38 -17.79 -32.03 -4.14
CA SER A 38 -16.48 -32.29 -3.53
C SER A 38 -15.92 -31.09 -2.82
N GLU A 39 -14.88 -31.29 -2.01
CA GLU A 39 -14.16 -30.16 -1.38
C GLU A 39 -13.65 -29.16 -2.43
N ILE A 40 -13.11 -29.66 -3.54
CA ILE A 40 -12.62 -28.85 -4.65
C ILE A 40 -13.75 -28.06 -5.30
N ALA A 41 -14.91 -28.70 -5.52
CA ALA A 41 -16.08 -28.04 -6.11
C ALA A 41 -16.56 -26.86 -5.25
N PHE A 42 -16.62 -27.02 -3.93
CA PHE A 42 -16.98 -25.93 -3.01
C PHE A 42 -15.93 -24.82 -2.95
N LYS A 43 -14.64 -25.15 -3.02
CA LYS A 43 -13.57 -24.14 -3.14
C LYS A 43 -13.70 -23.33 -4.43
N LEU A 44 -13.94 -23.98 -5.56
CA LEU A 44 -14.13 -23.31 -6.86
C LEU A 44 -15.38 -22.43 -6.86
N ALA A 45 -16.48 -22.92 -6.31
CA ALA A 45 -17.71 -22.13 -6.17
C ALA A 45 -17.49 -20.89 -5.31
N ALA A 46 -16.77 -21.02 -4.19
CA ALA A 46 -16.39 -19.89 -3.33
C ALA A 46 -15.50 -18.87 -4.06
N ASN A 47 -14.54 -19.34 -4.86
CA ASN A 47 -13.68 -18.47 -5.67
C ASN A 47 -14.47 -17.71 -6.74
N LEU A 48 -15.39 -18.37 -7.43
CA LEU A 48 -16.25 -17.72 -8.42
C LEU A 48 -17.16 -16.68 -7.78
N ALA A 49 -17.77 -17.01 -6.63
CA ALA A 49 -18.60 -16.08 -5.88
C ALA A 49 -17.81 -14.86 -5.39
N PHE A 50 -16.58 -15.08 -4.89
CA PHE A 50 -15.67 -14.02 -4.48
C PHE A 50 -15.34 -13.08 -5.63
N LYS A 51 -14.94 -13.61 -6.78
CA LYS A 51 -14.62 -12.81 -7.98
C LYS A 51 -15.80 -12.01 -8.51
N ALA A 52 -17.00 -12.54 -8.41
CA ALA A 52 -18.21 -11.85 -8.83
C ALA A 52 -18.65 -10.76 -7.85
N ALA A 53 -18.57 -11.02 -6.55
CA ALA A 53 -19.10 -10.13 -5.52
C ALA A 53 -18.11 -9.01 -5.13
N LEU A 54 -16.81 -9.27 -5.17
CA LEU A 54 -15.81 -8.32 -4.68
C LEU A 54 -15.82 -6.96 -5.42
N PRO A 55 -15.97 -6.89 -6.76
CA PRO A 55 -16.09 -5.60 -7.45
C PRO A 55 -17.28 -4.76 -6.98
N GLU A 56 -18.40 -5.40 -6.65
CA GLU A 56 -19.61 -4.73 -6.16
C GLU A 56 -19.47 -4.25 -4.70
N ALA A 57 -18.56 -4.85 -3.94
CA ALA A 57 -18.23 -4.44 -2.57
C ALA A 57 -17.41 -3.15 -2.51
N LYS A 58 -17.12 -2.52 -3.66
CA LYS A 58 -16.34 -1.27 -3.80
C LYS A 58 -14.97 -1.38 -3.13
N PRO A 59 -14.12 -2.32 -3.58
CA PRO A 59 -12.78 -2.47 -3.04
C PRO A 59 -11.94 -1.21 -3.31
N VAL A 60 -11.05 -0.89 -2.37
CA VAL A 60 -10.12 0.23 -2.45
C VAL A 60 -8.71 -0.30 -2.29
N LEU A 61 -7.75 0.19 -3.08
CA LEU A 61 -6.35 -0.08 -2.82
C LEU A 61 -5.90 0.71 -1.59
N MET A 62 -5.15 0.04 -0.72
CA MET A 62 -4.49 0.67 0.41
C MET A 62 -3.01 0.78 0.14
N GLU A 63 -2.39 1.84 0.64
CA GLU A 63 -0.95 2.03 0.57
C GLU A 63 -0.34 2.12 1.96
N PRO A 64 0.87 1.55 2.17
CA PRO A 64 1.57 1.68 3.43
C PRO A 64 2.13 3.09 3.59
N ILE A 65 1.87 3.67 4.76
CA ILE A 65 2.42 4.96 5.18
C ILE A 65 3.50 4.71 6.23
N GLY A 66 4.61 5.40 6.09
CA GLY A 66 5.70 5.37 7.05
C GLY A 66 5.96 6.72 7.68
N GLU A 67 6.45 6.71 8.91
CA GLU A 67 7.01 7.86 9.59
C GLU A 67 8.46 8.06 9.18
N LEU A 68 8.76 9.22 8.63
CA LEU A 68 10.08 9.67 8.27
C LEU A 68 10.56 10.67 9.30
N LYS A 69 11.76 10.44 9.84
CA LYS A 69 12.52 11.46 10.59
C LYS A 69 13.81 11.71 9.84
N VAL A 70 14.00 12.94 9.39
CA VAL A 70 15.17 13.35 8.64
C VAL A 70 15.88 14.49 9.35
N THR A 71 17.17 14.32 9.59
CA THR A 71 18.04 15.32 10.20
C THR A 71 18.92 15.93 9.12
N VAL A 72 18.87 17.23 8.97
CA VAL A 72 19.64 17.98 7.98
C VAL A 72 20.13 19.31 8.54
N PRO A 73 21.24 19.84 8.03
CA PRO A 73 21.63 21.22 8.33
C PRO A 73 20.54 22.20 7.95
N ASP A 74 20.38 23.28 8.73
CA ASP A 74 19.28 24.23 8.60
C ASP A 74 19.13 24.84 7.21
N ASN A 75 20.23 25.01 6.48
CA ASN A 75 20.21 25.54 5.11
C ASN A 75 19.58 24.60 4.06
N TYR A 76 19.37 23.32 4.37
CA TYR A 76 18.72 22.35 3.48
C TYR A 76 17.27 22.04 3.83
N VAL A 77 16.77 22.56 4.93
CA VAL A 77 15.39 22.32 5.40
C VAL A 77 14.35 22.63 4.31
N GLY A 78 14.51 23.77 3.63
CA GLY A 78 13.60 24.17 2.55
C GLY A 78 13.57 23.20 1.36
N ASP A 79 14.73 22.71 0.95
CA ASP A 79 14.86 21.75 -0.16
C ASP A 79 14.23 20.41 0.19
N VAL A 80 14.48 19.92 1.41
CA VAL A 80 13.92 18.68 1.93
C VAL A 80 12.40 18.79 2.07
N MET A 81 11.86 19.89 2.57
CA MET A 81 10.41 20.11 2.63
C MET A 81 9.77 20.13 1.23
N GLY A 82 10.42 20.77 0.27
CA GLY A 82 9.99 20.78 -1.13
C GLY A 82 9.96 19.38 -1.74
N ASP A 83 10.97 18.57 -1.46
CA ASP A 83 11.02 17.17 -1.92
C ASP A 83 9.96 16.29 -1.25
N LEU A 84 9.76 16.43 0.05
CA LEU A 84 8.71 15.71 0.78
C LEU A 84 7.31 16.01 0.23
N ASN A 85 7.02 17.26 -0.11
CA ASN A 85 5.77 17.63 -0.74
C ASN A 85 5.57 16.94 -2.10
N LYS A 86 6.62 16.84 -2.92
CA LYS A 86 6.57 16.10 -4.19
C LYS A 86 6.29 14.61 -4.00
N ARG A 87 6.75 14.03 -2.88
CA ARG A 87 6.53 12.65 -2.48
C ARG A 87 5.19 12.41 -1.77
N ARG A 88 4.29 13.35 -1.82
CA ARG A 88 3.01 13.31 -1.09
C ARG A 88 3.20 13.19 0.43
N GLY A 89 4.35 13.64 0.93
CA GLY A 89 4.67 13.65 2.34
C GLY A 89 3.89 14.74 3.08
N ARG A 90 3.48 14.40 4.28
CA ARG A 90 2.81 15.32 5.20
C ARG A 90 3.77 15.64 6.35
N VAL A 91 4.33 16.84 6.34
CA VAL A 91 5.23 17.30 7.42
C VAL A 91 4.41 17.50 8.69
N MET A 92 4.80 16.80 9.75
CA MET A 92 4.12 16.78 11.06
C MET A 92 4.83 17.68 12.07
N GLY A 93 6.13 17.86 11.94
CA GLY A 93 6.93 18.65 12.86
C GLY A 93 8.28 19.05 12.31
N MET A 94 8.82 20.10 12.90
CA MET A 94 10.16 20.61 12.60
C MET A 94 10.80 21.04 13.91
N ASN A 95 11.87 20.38 14.30
CA ASN A 95 12.53 20.53 15.59
C ASN A 95 13.99 20.88 15.41
N PRO A 96 14.38 22.17 15.54
CA PRO A 96 15.79 22.56 15.54
C PRO A 96 16.53 21.93 16.72
N THR A 97 17.72 21.39 16.48
CA THR A 97 18.55 20.74 17.51
C THR A 97 19.40 21.74 18.30
N GLY A 98 19.55 22.98 17.79
CA GLY A 98 20.31 24.07 18.43
C GLY A 98 21.80 24.12 18.08
N ASP A 99 22.28 23.15 17.30
CA ASP A 99 23.66 23.05 16.79
C ASP A 99 23.79 23.28 15.27
N GLY A 100 22.75 23.87 14.66
CA GLY A 100 22.72 24.17 13.22
C GLY A 100 22.10 23.08 12.38
N GLU A 101 21.42 22.10 13.00
CA GLU A 101 20.65 21.06 12.35
C GLU A 101 19.18 21.14 12.76
N THR A 102 18.32 20.60 11.91
CA THR A 102 16.89 20.49 12.16
C THR A 102 16.43 19.07 11.86
N VAL A 103 15.60 18.51 12.75
CA VAL A 103 14.89 17.25 12.55
C VAL A 103 13.51 17.54 11.98
N LEU A 104 13.24 17.06 10.79
CA LEU A 104 11.93 17.08 10.17
C LEU A 104 11.23 15.73 10.42
N GLU A 105 10.00 15.79 10.87
CA GLU A 105 9.13 14.61 11.03
C GLU A 105 8.00 14.69 10.01
N ALA A 106 7.82 13.62 9.24
CA ALA A 106 6.79 13.56 8.21
C ALA A 106 6.21 12.16 8.08
N GLU A 107 4.98 12.07 7.61
CA GLU A 107 4.39 10.82 7.15
C GLU A 107 4.42 10.79 5.62
N VAL A 108 4.96 9.72 5.05
CA VAL A 108 5.17 9.60 3.61
C VAL A 108 4.74 8.20 3.14
N PRO A 109 4.05 8.09 1.99
CA PRO A 109 3.77 6.79 1.38
C PRO A 109 5.07 6.04 1.06
N MET A 110 5.15 4.76 1.45
CA MET A 110 6.36 3.95 1.22
C MET A 110 6.73 3.84 -0.26
N ALA A 111 5.74 3.85 -1.15
CA ALA A 111 5.96 3.82 -2.60
C ALA A 111 6.80 5.00 -3.12
N GLU A 112 6.78 6.15 -2.45
CA GLU A 112 7.51 7.35 -2.82
C GLU A 112 8.95 7.39 -2.25
N MET A 113 9.32 6.39 -1.45
CA MET A 113 10.59 6.38 -0.72
C MET A 113 11.71 5.58 -1.40
N MET A 114 11.43 4.92 -2.53
CA MET A 114 12.38 4.02 -3.21
C MET A 114 13.74 4.65 -3.53
N SER A 115 13.77 5.93 -3.94
CA SER A 115 14.99 6.67 -4.28
C SER A 115 15.45 7.64 -3.18
N TYR A 116 14.72 7.73 -2.07
CA TYR A 116 14.90 8.82 -1.10
C TYR A 116 16.32 8.94 -0.54
N ALA A 117 16.98 7.82 -0.27
CA ALA A 117 18.35 7.83 0.25
C ALA A 117 19.35 8.48 -0.72
N ILE A 118 19.17 8.26 -2.03
CA ILE A 118 20.02 8.86 -3.07
C ILE A 118 19.71 10.34 -3.20
N ASP A 119 18.43 10.68 -3.25
CA ASP A 119 17.96 12.05 -3.43
C ASP A 119 18.33 12.93 -2.23
N LEU A 120 18.19 12.41 -0.99
CA LEU A 120 18.61 13.12 0.21
C LEU A 120 20.11 13.42 0.20
N ARG A 121 20.94 12.43 -0.16
CA ARG A 121 22.39 12.63 -0.26
C ARG A 121 22.74 13.69 -1.30
N SER A 122 22.07 13.69 -2.44
CA SER A 122 22.25 14.69 -3.49
C SER A 122 21.87 16.08 -3.02
N MET A 123 20.68 16.25 -2.40
CA MET A 123 20.18 17.54 -1.92
C MET A 123 21.05 18.13 -0.81
N THR A 124 21.57 17.29 0.09
CA THR A 124 22.25 17.75 1.30
C THR A 124 23.76 17.60 1.24
N GLN A 125 24.33 17.30 0.07
CA GLN A 125 25.77 17.03 -0.08
C GLN A 125 26.25 15.95 0.92
N SER A 126 25.47 14.89 1.06
CA SER A 126 25.71 13.76 1.96
C SER A 126 25.69 14.09 3.47
N ARG A 127 25.13 15.22 3.85
CA ARG A 127 25.03 15.65 5.26
C ARG A 127 23.70 15.32 5.93
N GLY A 128 22.70 14.86 5.15
CA GLY A 128 21.41 14.43 5.69
C GLY A 128 21.41 12.96 6.10
N THR A 129 20.74 12.68 7.21
CA THR A 129 20.46 11.33 7.68
C THR A 129 18.96 11.15 7.91
N PHE A 130 18.46 9.93 7.78
CA PHE A 130 17.04 9.68 8.03
C PHE A 130 16.77 8.29 8.61
N THR A 131 15.63 8.17 9.27
CA THR A 131 15.00 6.90 9.64
C THR A 131 13.60 6.85 9.06
N PHE A 132 13.16 5.66 8.66
CA PHE A 132 11.84 5.47 8.08
C PHE A 132 11.22 4.18 8.62
N ASN A 133 10.03 4.28 9.24
CA ASN A 133 9.36 3.16 9.86
C ASN A 133 7.90 3.09 9.40
N PHE A 134 7.41 1.88 9.14
CA PHE A 134 5.99 1.66 8.85
C PHE A 134 5.11 2.07 10.02
N VAL A 135 3.99 2.74 9.72
CA VAL A 135 3.00 3.16 10.73
C VAL A 135 1.67 2.45 10.50
N ARG A 136 1.07 2.61 9.32
CA ARG A 136 -0.25 2.07 9.00
C ARG A 136 -0.50 2.01 7.50
N TYR A 137 -1.60 1.36 7.12
CA TYR A 137 -2.16 1.46 5.78
C TYR A 137 -3.23 2.56 5.74
N GLU A 138 -3.27 3.30 4.64
CA GLU A 138 -4.32 4.28 4.32
C GLU A 138 -4.86 4.03 2.91
N ASP A 139 -6.06 4.54 2.62
CA ASP A 139 -6.63 4.49 1.28
C ASP A 139 -5.72 5.20 0.29
N CYS A 140 -5.41 4.52 -0.80
CA CYS A 140 -4.59 5.07 -1.88
C CYS A 140 -5.40 6.14 -2.63
N PRO A 141 -4.84 7.34 -2.87
CA PRO A 141 -5.50 8.36 -3.69
C PRO A 141 -5.85 7.83 -5.08
N ALA A 142 -6.95 8.29 -5.66
CA ALA A 142 -7.48 7.79 -6.93
C ALA A 142 -6.43 7.73 -8.06
N ALA A 143 -5.64 8.79 -8.25
CA ALA A 143 -4.60 8.82 -9.27
C ALA A 143 -3.48 7.79 -9.04
N ALA A 144 -3.08 7.56 -7.79
CA ALA A 144 -2.08 6.54 -7.45
C ALA A 144 -2.68 5.13 -7.58
N GLN A 145 -3.94 4.95 -7.23
CA GLN A 145 -4.68 3.70 -7.42
C GLN A 145 -4.77 3.32 -8.90
N GLU A 146 -5.18 4.25 -9.78
CA GLU A 146 -5.26 4.03 -11.22
C GLU A 146 -3.90 3.61 -11.81
N LYS A 147 -2.83 4.28 -11.39
CA LYS A 147 -1.46 3.94 -11.80
C LYS A 147 -1.05 2.54 -11.36
N ALA A 148 -1.37 2.14 -10.14
CA ALA A 148 -1.06 0.81 -9.61
C ALA A 148 -1.86 -0.28 -10.34
N ILE A 149 -3.14 -0.05 -10.62
CA ILE A 149 -4.00 -0.99 -11.38
C ILE A 149 -3.48 -1.13 -12.82
N ALA A 150 -3.12 -0.04 -13.47
CA ALA A 150 -2.58 -0.06 -14.83
C ALA A 150 -1.26 -0.84 -14.89
N ALA A 151 -0.37 -0.62 -13.92
CA ALA A 151 0.90 -1.35 -13.82
C ALA A 151 0.68 -2.86 -13.61
N ALA A 152 -0.27 -3.24 -12.76
CA ALA A 152 -0.61 -4.64 -12.51
C ALA A 152 -1.19 -5.33 -13.76
N LYS A 153 -2.04 -4.64 -14.52
CA LYS A 153 -2.57 -5.16 -15.79
C LYS A 153 -1.47 -5.37 -16.83
N ALA A 154 -0.55 -4.41 -16.97
CA ALA A 154 0.56 -4.52 -17.91
C ALA A 154 1.50 -5.71 -17.57
N LEU A 155 1.70 -5.99 -16.28
CA LEU A 155 2.47 -7.17 -15.86
C LEU A 155 1.75 -8.47 -16.17
N ALA A 156 0.44 -8.54 -15.95
CA ALA A 156 -0.37 -9.74 -16.24
C ALA A 156 -0.51 -10.02 -17.75
N GLU A 157 -0.39 -9.02 -18.61
CA GLU A 157 -0.41 -9.17 -20.08
C GLU A 157 0.96 -9.58 -20.64
N ALA A 158 2.02 -9.46 -19.85
CA ALA A 158 3.40 -9.80 -20.25
C ALA A 158 3.81 -11.24 -19.87
N GLU A 159 2.99 -11.94 -19.04
CA GLU A 159 3.12 -13.35 -18.67
C GLU A 159 2.34 -14.27 -19.60
#